data_d9c708ab406bc76daeeea1070b8055c9
#
_entry.id   d9c708ab406bc76daeeea1070b8055c9
#
_cell.length_a   1.000
_cell.length_b   1.000
_cell.length_c   1.000
_cell.angle_alpha   90.00
_cell.angle_beta   90.00
_cell.angle_gamma   90.00
#
_symmetry.space_group_name_H-M   'P 1'
#
loop_
_entity.id
_entity.type
_entity.pdbx_description
1 polymer ?
#
loop_
_entity_poly.entity_id
_entity_poly.type
_entity_poly.pdbx_seq_one_letter_code
_entity_poly.pdbx_strand_id
1 'polypeptide(L)'
;PNNYDTKKNYKKALERRNYVLTQMYENNFIDINQFKKSKITPIKTATYDIKKYSKSYNTDFILNQIQLLNTNTNSAYYVQSTINPRIQKLSEKALIDSLGLYEKKYRKWKGSYNKELKEINKEYLNHWEEGRVLSKDNNNIKYLINGSEKTLDIDINLYGPDKKSPISFLAIGDYFYVSKIDDKYYLMQPTKINGSMVVLNPFNGNILA
;
A
#
# COMPACT_ATOMS: atom_id res chain seq x y z
N PRO A 1 -29.97 11.64 -9.24
CA PRO A 1 -29.06 11.78 -8.10
C PRO A 1 -27.82 12.64 -8.41
N ASN A 2 -27.28 12.60 -9.64
CA ASN A 2 -26.03 13.31 -9.98
C ASN A 2 -26.16 14.83 -10.22
N ASN A 3 -27.36 15.39 -10.31
CA ASN A 3 -27.56 16.83 -10.60
C ASN A 3 -27.06 17.76 -9.49
N TYR A 4 -27.00 17.27 -8.25
CA TYR A 4 -26.59 18.02 -7.07
C TYR A 4 -25.30 17.48 -6.46
N ASP A 5 -24.50 16.76 -7.25
CA ASP A 5 -23.17 16.31 -6.83
C ASP A 5 -22.28 17.53 -6.56
N THR A 6 -21.85 17.68 -5.33
CA THR A 6 -21.04 18.82 -4.89
C THR A 6 -19.66 18.89 -5.54
N LYS A 7 -19.13 17.78 -6.07
CA LYS A 7 -17.86 17.76 -6.80
C LYS A 7 -18.02 18.15 -8.27
N LYS A 8 -19.13 17.75 -8.90
CA LYS A 8 -19.37 17.98 -10.34
C LYS A 8 -20.21 19.22 -10.62
N ASN A 9 -21.17 19.53 -9.76
CA ASN A 9 -22.18 20.58 -9.95
C ASN A 9 -22.33 21.44 -8.69
N TYR A 10 -21.22 21.96 -8.17
CA TYR A 10 -21.19 22.73 -6.90
C TYR A 10 -22.22 23.87 -6.87
N LYS A 11 -22.34 24.62 -7.97
CA LYS A 11 -23.31 25.75 -8.06
C LYS A 11 -24.75 25.28 -7.86
N LYS A 12 -25.17 24.21 -8.55
CA LYS A 12 -26.52 23.64 -8.40
C LYS A 12 -26.76 23.06 -7.00
N ALA A 13 -25.75 22.45 -6.42
CA ALA A 13 -25.83 21.95 -5.04
C ALA A 13 -26.02 23.11 -4.05
N LEU A 14 -25.31 24.22 -4.24
CA LEU A 14 -25.42 25.42 -3.43
C LEU A 14 -26.82 26.09 -3.55
N GLU A 15 -27.34 26.23 -4.77
CA GLU A 15 -28.68 26.74 -5.05
C GLU A 15 -29.74 25.87 -4.37
N ARG A 16 -29.64 24.54 -4.48
CA ARG A 16 -30.58 23.62 -3.84
C ARG A 16 -30.52 23.71 -2.31
N ARG A 17 -29.32 23.75 -1.73
CA ARG A 17 -29.17 23.97 -0.29
C ARG A 17 -29.81 25.27 0.17
N ASN A 18 -29.55 26.36 -0.55
CA ASN A 18 -30.09 27.68 -0.19
C ASN A 18 -31.62 27.70 -0.29
N TYR A 19 -32.20 27.03 -1.29
CA TYR A 19 -33.65 26.88 -1.39
C TYR A 19 -34.20 26.12 -0.17
N VAL A 20 -33.61 25.01 0.22
CA VAL A 20 -34.03 24.24 1.40
C VAL A 20 -33.94 25.09 2.67
N LEU A 21 -32.82 25.82 2.85
CA LEU A 21 -32.66 26.71 4.02
C LEU A 21 -33.74 27.81 4.07
N THR A 22 -34.12 28.36 2.92
CA THR A 22 -35.21 29.33 2.83
C THR A 22 -36.54 28.72 3.27
N GLN A 23 -36.87 27.51 2.79
CA GLN A 23 -38.09 26.80 3.18
C GLN A 23 -38.07 26.42 4.67
N MET A 24 -36.93 26.06 5.23
CA MET A 24 -36.79 25.80 6.66
C MET A 24 -37.03 27.05 7.51
N TYR A 25 -36.57 28.20 7.05
CA TYR A 25 -36.82 29.48 7.74
C TYR A 25 -38.28 29.93 7.63
N GLU A 26 -38.86 29.86 6.44
CA GLU A 26 -40.26 30.24 6.18
C GLU A 26 -41.27 29.40 6.98
N ASN A 27 -40.92 28.11 7.21
CA ASN A 27 -41.73 27.18 7.99
C ASN A 27 -41.35 27.15 9.50
N ASN A 28 -40.53 28.08 9.99
CA ASN A 28 -40.12 28.22 11.38
C ASN A 28 -39.32 27.01 11.94
N PHE A 29 -38.68 26.23 11.09
CA PHE A 29 -37.77 25.13 11.53
C PHE A 29 -36.41 25.64 12.00
N ILE A 30 -35.97 26.82 11.52
CA ILE A 30 -34.74 27.48 11.93
C ILE A 30 -34.97 28.97 12.14
N ASP A 31 -34.24 29.60 13.04
CA ASP A 31 -34.26 31.03 13.28
C ASP A 31 -33.46 31.82 12.25
N ILE A 32 -33.62 33.15 12.26
CA ILE A 32 -32.96 34.07 11.31
C ILE A 32 -31.42 34.01 11.43
N ASN A 33 -30.85 33.76 12.63
CA ASN A 33 -29.43 33.71 12.87
C ASN A 33 -28.87 32.41 12.30
N GLN A 34 -29.55 31.31 12.54
CA GLN A 34 -29.23 29.99 11.97
C GLN A 34 -29.30 30.05 10.44
N PHE A 35 -30.33 30.65 9.88
CA PHE A 35 -30.50 30.81 8.45
C PHE A 35 -29.32 31.58 7.83
N LYS A 36 -29.04 32.81 8.33
CA LYS A 36 -27.94 33.65 7.85
C LYS A 36 -26.60 32.94 7.93
N LYS A 37 -26.27 32.31 9.08
CA LYS A 37 -25.04 31.58 9.31
C LYS A 37 -24.88 30.40 8.35
N SER A 38 -25.95 29.61 8.18
CA SER A 38 -25.92 28.45 7.28
C SER A 38 -25.81 28.83 5.82
N LYS A 39 -26.38 29.94 5.39
CA LYS A 39 -26.33 30.42 4.02
C LYS A 39 -24.92 30.89 3.61
N ILE A 40 -24.15 31.47 4.54
CA ILE A 40 -22.80 31.97 4.31
C ILE A 40 -21.79 30.82 4.37
N THR A 41 -22.07 29.77 5.16
CA THR A 41 -21.14 28.64 5.33
C THR A 41 -20.95 27.86 4.02
N PRO A 42 -19.71 27.65 3.53
CA PRO A 42 -19.49 26.86 2.32
C PRO A 42 -19.89 25.40 2.54
N ILE A 43 -20.30 24.72 1.47
CA ILE A 43 -20.59 23.30 1.52
C ILE A 43 -19.26 22.57 1.73
N LYS A 44 -19.12 21.88 2.86
CA LYS A 44 -18.01 20.98 3.11
C LYS A 44 -18.41 19.58 2.67
N THR A 45 -17.73 19.04 1.68
CA THR A 45 -17.87 17.64 1.31
C THR A 45 -16.94 16.81 2.18
N ALA A 46 -17.50 15.84 2.90
CA ALA A 46 -16.66 14.81 3.49
C ALA A 46 -16.02 14.02 2.34
N THR A 47 -14.70 14.06 2.22
CA THR A 47 -13.97 13.09 1.46
C THR A 47 -13.99 11.80 2.27
N TYR A 48 -14.97 10.95 2.01
CA TYR A 48 -14.82 9.57 2.40
C TYR A 48 -13.69 9.02 1.52
N ASP A 49 -12.51 8.89 2.08
CA ASP A 49 -11.60 7.87 1.59
C ASP A 49 -12.37 6.55 1.77
N ILE A 50 -13.03 6.14 0.72
CA ILE A 50 -13.35 4.74 0.55
C ILE A 50 -11.96 4.12 0.51
N LYS A 51 -11.44 3.71 1.68
CA LYS A 51 -10.32 2.78 1.74
C LYS A 51 -10.76 1.69 0.78
N LYS A 52 -10.21 1.67 -0.42
CA LYS A 52 -10.33 0.52 -1.29
C LYS A 52 -9.75 -0.58 -0.45
N TYR A 53 -10.64 -1.39 0.14
CA TYR A 53 -10.20 -2.61 0.79
C TYR A 53 -9.40 -3.33 -0.27
N SER A 54 -8.08 -3.32 -0.10
CA SER A 54 -7.22 -4.10 -0.98
C SER A 54 -7.75 -5.52 -0.86
N LYS A 55 -8.17 -6.10 -1.97
CA LYS A 55 -8.52 -7.50 -2.03
C LYS A 55 -7.29 -8.26 -1.52
N SER A 56 -7.34 -8.68 -0.28
CA SER A 56 -6.31 -9.54 0.31
C SER A 56 -6.83 -10.97 0.28
N TYR A 57 -5.94 -11.93 0.20
CA TYR A 57 -6.29 -13.35 0.30
C TYR A 57 -7.19 -13.63 1.51
N ASN A 58 -6.90 -12.99 2.64
CA ASN A 58 -7.68 -13.13 3.87
C ASN A 58 -9.11 -12.63 3.70
N THR A 59 -9.30 -11.49 3.05
CA THR A 59 -10.64 -10.96 2.79
C THR A 59 -11.43 -11.86 1.86
N ASP A 60 -10.82 -12.34 0.79
CA ASP A 60 -11.47 -13.24 -0.16
C ASP A 60 -11.79 -14.60 0.49
N PHE A 61 -10.89 -15.13 1.33
CA PHE A 61 -11.14 -16.35 2.09
C PHE A 61 -12.32 -16.19 3.04
N ILE A 62 -12.38 -15.11 3.81
CA ILE A 62 -13.48 -14.83 4.75
C ILE A 62 -14.80 -14.68 4.00
N LEU A 63 -14.82 -13.95 2.88
CA LEU A 63 -16.02 -13.79 2.07
C LEU A 63 -16.53 -15.13 1.53
N ASN A 64 -15.64 -16.01 1.09
CA ASN A 64 -16.00 -17.35 0.63
C ASN A 64 -16.59 -18.18 1.78
N GLN A 65 -16.03 -18.11 3.00
CA GLN A 65 -16.58 -18.81 4.17
C GLN A 65 -17.99 -18.30 4.52
N ILE A 66 -18.22 -16.99 4.46
CA ILE A 66 -19.55 -16.40 4.71
C ILE A 66 -20.56 -16.89 3.66
N GLN A 67 -20.18 -16.98 2.39
CA GLN A 67 -21.05 -17.50 1.34
C GLN A 67 -21.43 -18.97 1.56
N LEU A 68 -20.49 -19.78 2.04
CA LEU A 68 -20.74 -21.18 2.37
C LEU A 68 -21.73 -21.35 3.53
N LEU A 69 -21.85 -20.38 4.43
CA LEU A 69 -22.83 -20.39 5.53
C LEU A 69 -24.25 -20.06 5.08
N ASN A 70 -24.53 -19.93 3.78
CA ASN A 70 -25.85 -19.59 3.22
C ASN A 70 -26.49 -18.35 3.86
N THR A 71 -25.68 -17.36 4.20
CA THR A 71 -26.17 -16.11 4.77
C THR A 71 -26.96 -15.31 3.74
N ASN A 72 -28.00 -14.62 4.19
CA ASN A 72 -28.81 -13.76 3.31
C ASN A 72 -27.93 -12.59 2.82
N THR A 73 -27.67 -12.55 1.51
CA THR A 73 -26.78 -11.56 0.88
C THR A 73 -27.29 -10.11 0.97
N ASN A 74 -28.54 -9.92 1.34
CA ASN A 74 -29.15 -8.59 1.52
C ASN A 74 -28.96 -8.00 2.93
N SER A 75 -28.30 -8.73 3.83
CA SER A 75 -28.05 -8.31 5.21
C SER A 75 -26.62 -7.78 5.37
N ALA A 76 -26.45 -6.79 6.24
CA ALA A 76 -25.12 -6.34 6.67
C ALA A 76 -24.60 -7.25 7.79
N TYR A 77 -23.36 -7.72 7.66
CA TYR A 77 -22.72 -8.58 8.65
C TYR A 77 -21.50 -7.87 9.23
N TYR A 78 -21.33 -8.00 10.55
CA TYR A 78 -20.06 -7.71 11.20
C TYR A 78 -19.30 -9.02 11.37
N VAL A 79 -18.12 -9.10 10.79
CA VAL A 79 -17.31 -10.32 10.81
C VAL A 79 -16.00 -10.03 11.56
N GLN A 80 -15.77 -10.75 12.64
CA GLN A 80 -14.53 -10.72 13.40
C GLN A 80 -13.72 -11.98 13.08
N SER A 81 -12.52 -11.80 12.49
CA SER A 81 -11.58 -12.88 12.23
C SER A 81 -10.56 -13.02 13.34
N THR A 82 -9.81 -14.12 13.35
CA THR A 82 -8.68 -14.36 14.25
C THR A 82 -7.37 -13.75 13.74
N ILE A 83 -7.39 -13.14 12.55
CA ILE A 83 -6.21 -12.52 11.92
C ILE A 83 -5.71 -11.36 12.80
N ASN A 84 -4.42 -11.39 13.13
CA ASN A 84 -3.74 -10.32 13.83
C ASN A 84 -3.02 -9.41 12.80
N PRO A 85 -3.42 -8.13 12.65
CA PRO A 85 -2.85 -7.26 11.61
C PRO A 85 -1.33 -7.06 11.74
N ARG A 86 -0.79 -7.10 12.96
CA ARG A 86 0.65 -6.97 13.20
C ARG A 86 1.39 -8.22 12.71
N ILE A 87 0.89 -9.40 13.07
CA ILE A 87 1.47 -10.68 12.64
C ILE A 87 1.36 -10.79 11.12
N GLN A 88 0.21 -10.46 10.53
CA GLN A 88 0.00 -10.44 9.09
C GLN A 88 1.07 -9.60 8.36
N LYS A 89 1.27 -8.36 8.79
CA LYS A 89 2.27 -7.47 8.19
C LYS A 89 3.70 -8.01 8.31
N LEU A 90 4.04 -8.59 9.45
CA LEU A 90 5.37 -9.20 9.67
C LEU A 90 5.56 -10.43 8.79
N SER A 91 4.54 -11.27 8.65
CA SER A 91 4.57 -12.47 7.81
C SER A 91 4.69 -12.14 6.33
N GLU A 92 3.93 -11.15 5.85
CA GLU A 92 4.04 -10.65 4.48
C GLU A 92 5.46 -10.15 4.19
N LYS A 93 6.01 -9.31 5.09
CA LYS A 93 7.38 -8.83 4.94
C LYS A 93 8.38 -9.97 4.92
N ALA A 94 8.30 -10.91 5.86
CA ALA A 94 9.21 -12.04 5.96
C ALA A 94 9.15 -12.93 4.70
N LEU A 95 7.95 -13.19 4.18
CA LEU A 95 7.78 -13.96 2.96
C LEU A 95 8.41 -13.25 1.75
N ILE A 96 8.09 -11.97 1.55
CA ILE A 96 8.61 -11.19 0.42
C ILE A 96 10.13 -11.05 0.49
N ASP A 97 10.68 -10.80 1.68
CA ASP A 97 12.13 -10.73 1.88
C ASP A 97 12.79 -12.08 1.58
N SER A 98 12.22 -13.18 2.05
CA SER A 98 12.75 -14.54 1.81
C SER A 98 12.73 -14.90 0.32
N LEU A 99 11.65 -14.58 -0.38
CA LEU A 99 11.55 -14.78 -1.83
C LEU A 99 12.57 -13.90 -2.58
N GLY A 100 12.77 -12.65 -2.16
CA GLY A 100 13.79 -11.75 -2.71
C GLY A 100 15.22 -12.28 -2.50
N LEU A 101 15.53 -12.79 -1.30
CA LEU A 101 16.82 -13.41 -1.01
C LEU A 101 17.03 -14.70 -1.81
N TYR A 102 15.98 -15.51 -2.01
CA TYR A 102 16.04 -16.67 -2.88
C TYR A 102 16.33 -16.27 -4.34
N GLU A 103 15.62 -15.28 -4.87
CA GLU A 103 15.85 -14.76 -6.21
C GLU A 103 17.29 -14.26 -6.37
N LYS A 104 17.79 -13.53 -5.36
CA LYS A 104 19.16 -13.02 -5.31
C LYS A 104 20.19 -14.15 -5.35
N LYS A 105 19.96 -15.24 -4.64
CA LYS A 105 20.91 -16.36 -4.54
C LYS A 105 20.96 -17.20 -5.81
N TYR A 106 19.80 -17.47 -6.41
CA TYR A 106 19.67 -18.49 -7.46
C TYR A 106 19.39 -17.95 -8.85
N ARG A 107 19.11 -16.64 -8.98
CA ARG A 107 18.78 -16.02 -10.27
C ARG A 107 19.76 -14.92 -10.62
N LYS A 108 19.87 -14.63 -11.93
CA LYS A 108 20.68 -13.51 -12.42
C LYS A 108 19.96 -12.18 -12.16
N TRP A 109 20.75 -11.13 -11.98
CA TRP A 109 20.23 -9.77 -11.95
C TRP A 109 19.53 -9.43 -13.27
N LYS A 110 18.31 -8.89 -13.19
CA LYS A 110 17.45 -8.61 -14.36
C LYS A 110 17.60 -7.18 -14.91
N GLY A 111 18.36 -6.37 -14.24
CA GLY A 111 18.56 -4.96 -14.56
C GLY A 111 18.05 -4.04 -13.44
N SER A 112 18.61 -2.85 -13.45
CA SER A 112 18.12 -1.74 -12.63
C SER A 112 16.83 -1.18 -13.24
N TYR A 113 16.00 -0.58 -12.41
CA TYR A 113 14.78 0.05 -12.87
C TYR A 113 15.12 1.45 -13.36
N ASN A 114 14.80 1.73 -14.60
CA ASN A 114 14.94 3.07 -15.16
C ASN A 114 13.73 3.94 -14.72
N LYS A 115 13.88 5.27 -14.76
CA LYS A 115 12.91 6.29 -14.33
C LYS A 115 11.49 6.17 -14.93
N GLU A 116 11.32 5.36 -15.96
CA GLU A 116 10.04 5.06 -16.58
C GLU A 116 9.24 3.98 -15.85
N LEU A 117 9.43 3.85 -14.58
CA LEU A 117 8.82 2.95 -13.60
C LEU A 117 7.28 2.96 -13.55
N LYS A 118 6.62 3.06 -14.69
CA LYS A 118 5.15 2.90 -14.79
C LYS A 118 4.67 1.49 -14.47
N GLU A 119 5.56 0.52 -14.38
CA GLU A 119 5.23 -0.90 -14.13
C GLU A 119 5.81 -1.46 -12.83
N ILE A 120 6.25 -0.62 -11.90
CA ILE A 120 6.60 -1.14 -10.58
C ILE A 120 5.34 -1.70 -9.97
N ASN A 121 5.36 -2.98 -9.68
CA ASN A 121 4.37 -3.59 -8.82
C ASN A 121 4.44 -2.89 -7.47
N LYS A 122 3.47 -2.00 -7.20
CA LYS A 122 3.40 -1.19 -5.97
C LYS A 122 3.40 -2.05 -4.70
N GLU A 123 3.09 -3.32 -4.84
CA GLU A 123 3.09 -4.30 -3.76
C GLU A 123 4.48 -4.43 -3.11
N TYR A 124 5.55 -4.47 -3.91
CA TYR A 124 6.91 -4.53 -3.37
C TYR A 124 7.31 -3.26 -2.62
N LEU A 125 6.86 -2.09 -3.06
CA LEU A 125 7.13 -0.81 -2.37
C LEU A 125 6.46 -0.69 -1.00
N ASN A 126 5.48 -1.53 -0.69
CA ASN A 126 4.94 -1.61 0.67
C ASN A 126 5.89 -2.29 1.66
N HIS A 127 6.89 -3.02 1.14
CA HIS A 127 7.80 -3.84 1.95
C HIS A 127 9.27 -3.49 1.74
N TRP A 128 9.63 -3.01 0.55
CA TRP A 128 10.99 -2.61 0.18
C TRP A 128 11.09 -1.11 -0.07
N GLU A 129 12.27 -0.58 0.06
CA GLU A 129 12.57 0.81 -0.19
C GLU A 129 13.27 0.97 -1.54
N GLU A 130 13.09 2.11 -2.20
CA GLU A 130 13.75 2.43 -3.45
C GLU A 130 15.07 3.16 -3.18
N GLY A 131 16.15 2.65 -3.73
CA GLY A 131 17.46 3.27 -3.72
C GLY A 131 17.85 3.78 -5.10
N ARG A 132 18.61 4.90 -5.16
CA ARG A 132 19.19 5.42 -6.38
C ARG A 132 20.70 5.53 -6.26
N VAL A 133 21.45 4.97 -7.21
CA VAL A 133 22.91 5.07 -7.23
C VAL A 133 23.35 6.51 -7.43
N LEU A 134 24.16 7.03 -6.50
CA LEU A 134 24.74 8.36 -6.57
C LEU A 134 26.14 8.34 -7.17
N SER A 135 26.97 7.45 -6.64
CA SER A 135 28.36 7.30 -7.09
C SER A 135 28.82 5.85 -6.94
N LYS A 136 29.81 5.49 -7.70
CA LYS A 136 30.39 4.16 -7.72
C LYS A 136 31.91 4.28 -7.90
N ASP A 137 32.65 3.55 -7.09
CA ASP A 137 34.08 3.35 -7.24
C ASP A 137 34.40 1.85 -7.32
N ASN A 138 35.68 1.48 -7.28
CA ASN A 138 36.11 0.08 -7.41
C ASN A 138 35.66 -0.81 -6.23
N ASN A 139 35.35 -0.24 -5.08
CA ASN A 139 35.06 -0.99 -3.85
C ASN A 139 33.68 -0.66 -3.25
N ASN A 140 33.08 0.47 -3.61
CA ASN A 140 31.88 0.97 -2.96
C ASN A 140 30.84 1.49 -3.94
N ILE A 141 29.58 1.38 -3.54
CA ILE A 141 28.44 2.03 -4.21
C ILE A 141 27.73 2.87 -3.15
N LYS A 142 27.67 4.19 -3.40
CA LYS A 142 26.85 5.09 -2.61
C LYS A 142 25.51 5.28 -3.26
N TYR A 143 24.45 5.23 -2.47
CA TYR A 143 23.09 5.37 -2.96
C TYR A 143 22.23 6.22 -2.05
N LEU A 144 21.22 6.84 -2.59
CA LEU A 144 20.22 7.64 -1.87
C LEU A 144 18.99 6.77 -1.57
N ILE A 145 18.54 6.81 -0.32
CA ILE A 145 17.30 6.18 0.14
C ILE A 145 16.61 7.13 1.11
N ASN A 146 15.35 7.47 0.85
CA ASN A 146 14.55 8.38 1.69
C ASN A 146 15.28 9.68 2.06
N GLY A 147 16.03 10.27 1.12
CA GLY A 147 16.82 11.49 1.33
C GLY A 147 18.11 11.29 2.12
N SER A 148 18.47 10.09 2.52
CA SER A 148 19.71 9.76 3.23
C SER A 148 20.68 9.01 2.34
N GLU A 149 21.96 9.40 2.37
CA GLU A 149 23.03 8.68 1.69
C GLU A 149 23.43 7.43 2.47
N LYS A 150 23.57 6.31 1.80
CA LYS A 150 24.02 5.02 2.32
C LYS A 150 25.08 4.42 1.42
N THR A 151 25.90 3.55 2.00
CA THR A 151 26.86 2.73 1.25
C THR A 151 26.35 1.31 1.17
N LEU A 152 26.40 0.73 -0.03
CA LEU A 152 26.01 -0.66 -0.26
C LEU A 152 27.17 -1.58 0.16
N ASP A 153 26.89 -2.47 1.08
CA ASP A 153 27.83 -3.53 1.44
C ASP A 153 27.89 -4.55 0.28
N ILE A 154 29.03 -4.62 -0.38
CA ILE A 154 29.24 -5.43 -1.57
C ILE A 154 29.17 -6.92 -1.24
N ASP A 155 29.73 -7.35 -0.13
CA ASP A 155 29.90 -8.75 0.22
C ASP A 155 28.56 -9.46 0.42
N ILE A 156 27.65 -8.83 1.13
CA ILE A 156 26.30 -9.38 1.33
C ILE A 156 25.39 -9.17 0.12
N ASN A 157 25.80 -8.32 -0.83
CA ASN A 157 25.00 -7.96 -2.00
C ASN A 157 25.47 -8.61 -3.31
N LEU A 158 26.32 -9.62 -3.24
CA LEU A 158 26.62 -10.47 -4.38
C LEU A 158 25.35 -11.10 -4.95
N TYR A 159 25.24 -11.19 -6.26
CA TYR A 159 24.02 -11.58 -6.94
C TYR A 159 24.21 -12.78 -7.87
N GLY A 160 23.24 -13.70 -7.81
CA GLY A 160 23.17 -14.87 -8.67
C GLY A 160 24.10 -16.01 -8.25
N PRO A 161 24.01 -17.15 -8.97
CA PRO A 161 24.86 -18.32 -8.69
C PRO A 161 26.34 -18.02 -8.88
N ASP A 162 26.67 -17.09 -9.79
CA ASP A 162 28.05 -16.66 -10.08
C ASP A 162 28.54 -15.57 -9.10
N LYS A 163 27.76 -15.21 -8.08
CA LYS A 163 28.09 -14.22 -7.07
C LYS A 163 28.62 -12.90 -7.67
N LYS A 164 27.94 -12.37 -8.65
CA LYS A 164 28.36 -11.12 -9.31
C LYS A 164 28.26 -9.93 -8.37
N SER A 165 29.30 -9.11 -8.34
CA SER A 165 29.32 -7.89 -7.56
C SER A 165 28.36 -6.84 -8.11
N PRO A 166 27.60 -6.13 -7.28
CA PRO A 166 26.77 -4.98 -7.69
C PRO A 166 27.53 -3.92 -8.48
N ILE A 167 28.83 -3.77 -8.24
CA ILE A 167 29.70 -2.86 -8.99
C ILE A 167 29.68 -3.17 -10.48
N SER A 168 29.56 -4.45 -10.85
CA SER A 168 29.62 -4.89 -12.25
C SER A 168 28.34 -4.64 -13.04
N PHE A 169 27.18 -4.47 -12.37
CA PHE A 169 25.89 -4.38 -13.03
C PHE A 169 25.05 -3.15 -12.68
N LEU A 170 25.37 -2.41 -11.60
CA LEU A 170 24.71 -1.14 -11.29
C LEU A 170 25.49 0.02 -11.93
N ALA A 171 24.77 0.97 -12.50
CA ALA A 171 25.30 2.22 -13.06
C ALA A 171 24.87 3.44 -12.22
N ILE A 172 25.59 4.55 -12.35
CA ILE A 172 25.21 5.81 -11.68
C ILE A 172 23.86 6.27 -12.22
N GLY A 173 22.95 6.60 -11.30
CA GLY A 173 21.59 7.01 -11.63
C GLY A 173 20.57 5.87 -11.66
N ASP A 174 21.01 4.61 -11.59
CA ASP A 174 20.13 3.44 -11.54
C ASP A 174 19.27 3.43 -10.28
N TYR A 175 18.03 2.97 -10.46
CA TYR A 175 17.10 2.69 -9.36
C TYR A 175 17.05 1.19 -9.08
N PHE A 176 16.96 0.83 -7.82
CA PHE A 176 16.89 -0.56 -7.38
C PHE A 176 16.11 -0.66 -6.06
N TYR A 177 15.69 -1.87 -5.71
CA TYR A 177 15.04 -2.11 -4.42
C TYR A 177 16.03 -2.58 -3.38
N VAL A 178 15.81 -2.13 -2.15
CA VAL A 178 16.51 -2.62 -0.96
C VAL A 178 15.51 -3.02 0.11
N SER A 179 15.83 -4.07 0.85
CA SER A 179 15.15 -4.41 2.09
C SER A 179 16.12 -4.34 3.24
N LYS A 180 15.67 -3.78 4.36
CA LYS A 180 16.42 -3.79 5.62
C LYS A 180 16.04 -5.06 6.40
N ILE A 181 17.02 -5.94 6.59
CA ILE A 181 16.91 -7.20 7.34
C ILE A 181 18.07 -7.20 8.35
N ASP A 182 17.76 -7.35 9.64
CA ASP A 182 18.75 -7.38 10.73
C ASP A 182 19.78 -6.24 10.63
N ASP A 183 19.25 -5.01 10.47
CA ASP A 183 20.02 -3.76 10.32
C ASP A 183 20.93 -3.67 9.08
N LYS A 184 20.93 -4.65 8.19
CA LYS A 184 21.65 -4.63 6.91
C LYS A 184 20.72 -4.38 5.75
N TYR A 185 21.24 -3.68 4.73
CA TYR A 185 20.50 -3.42 3.49
C TYR A 185 20.86 -4.45 2.42
N TYR A 186 19.86 -5.18 1.98
CA TYR A 186 19.98 -6.18 0.93
C TYR A 186 19.42 -5.67 -0.38
N LEU A 187 20.18 -5.81 -1.46
CA LEU A 187 19.72 -5.55 -2.82
C LEU A 187 18.67 -6.59 -3.20
N MET A 188 17.49 -6.13 -3.61
CA MET A 188 16.34 -6.94 -3.95
C MET A 188 15.92 -6.76 -5.40
N GLN A 189 15.23 -7.74 -5.94
CA GLN A 189 14.49 -7.63 -7.20
C GLN A 189 13.18 -8.42 -7.11
N PRO A 190 12.12 -8.00 -7.82
CA PRO A 190 10.86 -8.72 -7.87
C PRO A 190 11.05 -10.16 -8.32
N THR A 191 10.42 -11.08 -7.60
CA THR A 191 10.56 -12.51 -7.85
C THR A 191 9.61 -12.98 -8.95
N LYS A 192 9.99 -14.04 -9.67
CA LYS A 192 9.10 -14.78 -10.55
C LYS A 192 8.46 -15.99 -9.87
N ILE A 193 8.91 -16.29 -8.67
CA ILE A 193 8.37 -17.39 -7.88
C ILE A 193 7.32 -16.86 -6.91
N ASN A 194 6.32 -17.68 -6.64
CA ASN A 194 5.30 -17.40 -5.66
C ASN A 194 5.57 -18.24 -4.41
N GLY A 195 5.13 -17.75 -3.28
CA GLY A 195 5.16 -18.46 -2.00
C GLY A 195 3.90 -18.14 -1.20
N SER A 196 3.66 -18.95 -0.18
CA SER A 196 2.59 -18.72 0.78
C SER A 196 3.09 -19.00 2.19
N MET A 197 2.50 -18.33 3.17
CA MET A 197 2.78 -18.53 4.58
C MET A 197 1.46 -18.54 5.34
N VAL A 198 1.34 -19.43 6.30
CA VAL A 198 0.22 -19.45 7.25
C VAL A 198 0.79 -19.49 8.65
N VAL A 199 0.31 -18.61 9.51
CA VAL A 199 0.72 -18.56 10.93
C VAL A 199 -0.44 -19.00 11.80
N LEU A 200 -0.22 -20.05 12.57
CA LEU A 200 -1.21 -20.63 13.47
C LEU A 200 -0.84 -20.37 14.93
N ASN A 201 -1.84 -20.17 15.76
CA ASN A 201 -1.69 -20.23 17.21
C ASN A 201 -1.61 -21.72 17.62
N PRO A 202 -0.49 -22.21 18.22
CA PRO A 202 -0.31 -23.62 18.53
C PRO A 202 -1.24 -24.11 19.66
N PHE A 203 -1.79 -23.22 20.46
CA PHE A 203 -2.64 -23.59 21.61
C PHE A 203 -4.09 -23.81 21.23
N ASN A 204 -4.59 -23.13 20.19
CA ASN A 204 -6.01 -23.20 19.84
C ASN A 204 -6.28 -23.37 18.34
N GLY A 205 -5.23 -23.47 17.52
CA GLY A 205 -5.35 -23.67 16.07
C GLY A 205 -5.85 -22.46 15.28
N ASN A 206 -6.02 -21.29 15.91
CA ASN A 206 -6.48 -20.10 15.21
C ASN A 206 -5.46 -19.62 14.17
N ILE A 207 -5.94 -19.25 12.99
CA ILE A 207 -5.12 -18.60 11.96
C ILE A 207 -4.87 -17.16 12.37
N LEU A 208 -3.60 -16.77 12.50
CA LEU A 208 -3.17 -15.42 12.90
C LEU A 208 -2.70 -14.58 11.70
N ALA A 209 -2.22 -15.22 10.62
CA ALA A 209 -1.82 -14.60 9.37
C ALA A 209 -1.84 -15.61 8.22
#